data_b5f8efe8796ce445bf72207d0cd41cad
#
_entry.id   b5f8efe8796ce445bf72207d0cd41cad
#
_cell.length_a   1.000
_cell.length_b   1.000
_cell.length_c   1.000
_cell.angle_alpha   90.00
_cell.angle_beta   90.00
_cell.angle_gamma   90.00
#
_symmetry.space_group_name_H-M   'P 1'
#
loop_
_entity.id
_entity.type
_entity.pdbx_description
1 polymer ?
#
loop_
_entity_poly.entity_id
_entity_poly.type
_entity_poly.pdbx_seq_one_letter_code
_entity_poly.pdbx_strand_id
1 'polypeptide(L)'
;MIQNNESISYDIIEEERNEELANDDLFNISSWGADPSVRELITQYSEGDIEKPELQRKYVWNKKVASRFIESLLLGLPVPSIFLANIESTGKRLIIDGYQRIRTLHDYIHDGIWRGDDSVFRLVDSNVINKRWRNKTFSELSESDKRRLKNYTIHAIIFEQRRPANDSAMFQIFERIN
;
A
#
# COMPACT_ATOMS: atom_id res chain seq x y z
N MET A 1 -38.96 10.97 -31.64
CA MET A 1 -38.65 11.98 -30.63
C MET A 1 -38.60 11.31 -29.26
N ILE A 2 -37.52 10.62 -28.94
CA ILE A 2 -37.23 10.13 -27.56
C ILE A 2 -35.71 10.15 -27.48
N GLN A 3 -35.16 11.29 -27.11
CA GLN A 3 -33.77 11.45 -26.65
C GLN A 3 -33.80 12.68 -25.75
N ASN A 4 -33.81 12.54 -24.44
CA ASN A 4 -33.38 13.57 -23.49
C ASN A 4 -33.66 13.21 -22.02
N ASN A 5 -33.77 11.92 -21.64
CA ASN A 5 -34.01 11.60 -20.23
C ASN A 5 -32.81 10.96 -19.48
N GLU A 6 -31.74 10.54 -20.20
CA GLU A 6 -30.60 9.91 -19.52
C GLU A 6 -29.52 10.91 -19.11
N SER A 7 -29.30 12.00 -19.85
CA SER A 7 -28.31 13.02 -19.49
C SER A 7 -28.68 13.80 -18.21
N ILE A 8 -29.98 14.07 -18.02
CA ILE A 8 -30.48 14.82 -16.85
C ILE A 8 -30.28 14.04 -15.53
N SER A 9 -30.35 12.70 -15.59
CA SER A 9 -30.20 11.88 -14.37
C SER A 9 -28.73 11.78 -13.93
N TYR A 10 -27.78 11.78 -14.87
CA TYR A 10 -26.36 11.76 -14.53
C TYR A 10 -25.87 13.10 -13.98
N ASP A 11 -26.31 14.22 -14.56
CA ASP A 11 -25.96 15.55 -14.12
C ASP A 11 -26.51 15.86 -12.72
N ILE A 12 -27.75 15.42 -12.40
CA ILE A 12 -28.35 15.57 -11.07
C ILE A 12 -27.61 14.72 -10.01
N ILE A 13 -27.21 13.49 -10.37
CA ILE A 13 -26.47 12.61 -9.45
C ILE A 13 -25.05 13.16 -9.20
N GLU A 14 -24.42 13.77 -10.22
CA GLU A 14 -23.12 14.43 -10.07
C GLU A 14 -23.22 15.75 -9.27
N GLU A 15 -24.27 16.54 -9.47
CA GLU A 15 -24.51 17.77 -8.69
C GLU A 15 -24.83 17.44 -7.24
N GLU A 16 -25.72 16.50 -6.93
CA GLU A 16 -26.03 16.06 -5.57
C GLU A 16 -24.79 15.48 -4.87
N ARG A 17 -23.98 14.68 -5.60
CA ARG A 17 -22.70 14.15 -5.08
C ARG A 17 -21.69 15.25 -4.82
N ASN A 18 -21.62 16.29 -5.65
CA ASN A 18 -20.73 17.41 -5.48
C ASN A 18 -21.19 18.38 -4.36
N GLU A 19 -22.48 18.55 -4.15
CA GLU A 19 -23.03 19.33 -3.02
C GLU A 19 -22.79 18.60 -1.68
N GLU A 20 -22.96 17.28 -1.60
CA GLU A 20 -22.58 16.47 -0.43
C GLU A 20 -21.06 16.56 -0.15
N LEU A 21 -20.24 16.66 -1.18
CA LEU A 21 -18.78 16.73 -1.09
C LEU A 21 -18.24 18.13 -0.74
N ALA A 22 -19.04 19.16 -0.92
CA ALA A 22 -18.69 20.56 -0.59
C ALA A 22 -18.99 20.94 0.86
N ASN A 23 -19.61 20.05 1.64
CA ASN A 23 -19.94 20.33 3.03
C ASN A 23 -18.72 20.09 3.93
N ASP A 24 -18.14 21.14 4.51
CA ASP A 24 -16.96 21.09 5.40
C ASP A 24 -17.14 20.19 6.62
N ASP A 25 -18.38 19.90 7.02
CA ASP A 25 -18.70 18.96 8.11
C ASP A 25 -18.48 17.47 7.73
N LEU A 26 -18.32 17.17 6.42
CA LEU A 26 -18.13 15.79 5.93
C LEU A 26 -16.73 15.22 6.24
N PHE A 27 -15.71 16.07 6.45
CA PHE A 27 -14.32 15.63 6.50
C PHE A 27 -13.61 15.98 7.81
N ASN A 28 -14.07 15.48 8.93
CA ASN A 28 -13.29 15.50 10.16
C ASN A 28 -12.24 14.38 10.12
N ILE A 29 -11.17 14.63 9.37
CA ILE A 29 -10.05 13.70 9.21
C ILE A 29 -8.93 14.12 10.15
N SER A 30 -8.45 13.19 10.95
CA SER A 30 -7.18 13.30 11.65
C SER A 30 -6.11 12.48 10.95
N SER A 31 -4.86 12.94 10.99
CA SER A 31 -3.74 12.19 10.46
C SER A 31 -2.55 12.28 11.40
N TRP A 32 -1.76 11.21 11.45
CA TRP A 32 -0.52 11.16 12.21
C TRP A 32 0.52 10.30 11.50
N GLY A 33 1.80 10.53 11.84
CA GLY A 33 2.90 9.72 11.35
C GLY A 33 3.21 8.56 12.28
N ALA A 34 3.69 7.45 11.71
CA ALA A 34 4.26 6.31 12.42
C ALA A 34 5.44 5.75 11.61
N ASP A 35 6.38 5.12 12.29
CA ASP A 35 7.55 4.51 11.65
C ASP A 35 7.64 3.01 11.97
N PRO A 36 6.67 2.20 11.50
CA PRO A 36 6.70 0.77 11.74
C PRO A 36 7.91 0.12 11.06
N SER A 37 8.46 -0.88 11.70
CA SER A 37 9.47 -1.72 11.08
C SER A 37 8.85 -2.59 9.98
N VAL A 38 9.67 -3.01 9.01
CA VAL A 38 9.25 -3.98 7.97
C VAL A 38 8.66 -5.25 8.62
N ARG A 39 9.23 -5.70 9.74
CA ARG A 39 8.71 -6.86 10.48
C ARG A 39 7.27 -6.63 10.93
N GLU A 40 6.98 -5.49 11.56
CA GLU A 40 5.64 -5.15 12.04
C GLU A 40 4.64 -5.05 10.89
N LEU A 41 5.02 -4.36 9.80
CA LEU A 41 4.17 -4.25 8.61
C LEU A 41 3.80 -5.60 8.02
N ILE A 42 4.78 -6.52 7.90
CA ILE A 42 4.53 -7.86 7.36
C ILE A 42 3.64 -8.66 8.30
N THR A 43 3.88 -8.60 9.61
CA THR A 43 3.07 -9.30 10.61
C THR A 43 1.62 -8.83 10.54
N GLN A 44 1.38 -7.51 10.62
CA GLN A 44 0.04 -6.94 10.53
C GLN A 44 -0.66 -7.26 9.21
N TYR A 45 0.09 -7.29 8.10
CA TYR A 45 -0.46 -7.66 6.80
C TYR A 45 -0.81 -9.16 6.74
N SER A 46 0.01 -10.03 7.31
CA SER A 46 -0.24 -11.49 7.36
C SER A 46 -1.42 -11.85 8.26
N GLU A 47 -1.61 -11.11 9.35
CA GLU A 47 -2.68 -11.31 10.33
C GLU A 47 -4.01 -10.67 9.90
N GLY A 48 -3.99 -9.87 8.84
CA GLY A 48 -5.18 -9.18 8.32
C GLY A 48 -5.55 -7.92 9.11
N ASP A 49 -4.63 -7.35 9.89
CA ASP A 49 -4.78 -6.05 10.54
C ASP A 49 -4.55 -4.90 9.55
N ILE A 50 -3.74 -5.15 8.53
CA ILE A 50 -3.58 -4.27 7.38
C ILE A 50 -4.12 -5.00 6.15
N GLU A 51 -5.13 -4.41 5.52
CA GLU A 51 -5.83 -5.02 4.39
C GLU A 51 -5.71 -4.16 3.12
N LYS A 52 -5.78 -4.83 1.98
CA LYS A 52 -5.93 -4.19 0.68
C LYS A 52 -7.40 -3.87 0.44
N PRO A 53 -7.77 -2.62 0.09
CA PRO A 53 -9.14 -2.31 -0.33
C PRO A 53 -9.52 -3.12 -1.58
N GLU A 54 -10.79 -3.52 -1.67
CA GLU A 54 -11.31 -4.32 -2.80
C GLU A 54 -11.10 -3.62 -4.16
N LEU A 55 -11.21 -2.29 -4.20
CA LEU A 55 -11.08 -1.46 -5.40
C LEU A 55 -9.62 -1.18 -5.82
N GLN A 56 -8.62 -1.64 -5.05
CA GLN A 56 -7.22 -1.33 -5.36
C GLN A 56 -6.70 -2.12 -6.56
N ARG A 57 -5.77 -1.47 -7.29
CA ARG A 57 -5.07 -2.06 -8.44
C ARG A 57 -4.45 -3.41 -8.06
N LYS A 58 -4.44 -4.34 -9.02
CA LYS A 58 -3.68 -5.60 -8.92
C LYS A 58 -2.21 -5.29 -8.69
N TYR A 59 -1.47 -6.26 -8.13
CA TYR A 59 -0.01 -6.16 -8.07
C TYR A 59 0.56 -6.05 -9.50
N VAL A 60 1.30 -4.97 -9.78
CA VAL A 60 1.77 -4.64 -11.14
C VAL A 60 3.30 -4.51 -11.26
N TRP A 61 4.02 -4.50 -10.15
CA TRP A 61 5.48 -4.46 -10.21
C TRP A 61 6.03 -5.73 -10.85
N ASN A 62 6.98 -5.55 -11.76
CA ASN A 62 7.76 -6.68 -12.26
C ASN A 62 8.88 -7.03 -11.25
N LYS A 63 9.49 -8.20 -11.43
CA LYS A 63 10.51 -8.73 -10.53
C LYS A 63 11.73 -7.81 -10.39
N LYS A 64 12.08 -7.06 -11.46
CA LYS A 64 13.19 -6.10 -11.47
C LYS A 64 12.90 -4.91 -10.54
N VAL A 65 11.70 -4.32 -10.64
CA VAL A 65 11.28 -3.20 -9.78
C VAL A 65 11.22 -3.65 -8.32
N ALA A 66 10.59 -4.79 -8.05
CA ALA A 66 10.50 -5.39 -6.72
C ALA A 66 11.90 -5.66 -6.13
N SER A 67 12.82 -6.21 -6.91
CA SER A 67 14.21 -6.48 -6.47
C SER A 67 14.96 -5.20 -6.14
N ARG A 68 14.81 -4.14 -6.95
CA ARG A 68 15.43 -2.83 -6.67
C ARG A 68 14.87 -2.18 -5.41
N PHE A 69 13.58 -2.35 -5.15
CA PHE A 69 12.98 -1.88 -3.91
C PHE A 69 13.58 -2.59 -2.69
N ILE A 70 13.68 -3.92 -2.71
CA ILE A 70 14.34 -4.69 -1.64
C ILE A 70 15.79 -4.25 -1.45
N GLU A 71 16.53 -4.06 -2.54
CA GLU A 71 17.92 -3.56 -2.49
C GLU A 71 18.00 -2.18 -1.84
N SER A 72 17.06 -1.27 -2.14
CA SER A 72 17.05 0.07 -1.54
C SER A 72 16.99 -0.01 -0.01
N LEU A 73 16.17 -0.90 0.54
CA LEU A 73 16.07 -1.11 1.98
C LEU A 73 17.36 -1.74 2.54
N LEU A 74 17.95 -2.69 1.83
CA LEU A 74 19.22 -3.32 2.22
C LEU A 74 20.38 -2.31 2.23
N LEU A 75 20.34 -1.32 1.33
CA LEU A 75 21.30 -0.21 1.30
C LEU A 75 21.01 0.86 2.37
N GLY A 76 19.82 0.86 2.96
CA GLY A 76 19.35 1.91 3.88
C GLY A 76 18.96 3.20 3.18
N LEU A 77 18.60 3.14 1.90
CA LEU A 77 18.14 4.29 1.14
C LEU A 77 16.71 4.66 1.54
N PRO A 78 16.34 5.95 1.54
CA PRO A 78 14.97 6.37 1.81
C PRO A 78 14.02 5.82 0.75
N VAL A 79 12.83 5.38 1.19
CA VAL A 79 11.75 4.92 0.31
C VAL A 79 10.51 5.79 0.55
N PRO A 80 9.60 5.89 -0.44
CA PRO A 80 8.37 6.66 -0.26
C PRO A 80 7.53 6.14 0.92
N SER A 81 6.85 7.07 1.60
CA SER A 81 5.92 6.76 2.69
C SER A 81 4.75 5.91 2.21
N ILE A 82 4.20 5.11 3.11
CA ILE A 82 2.92 4.41 2.88
C ILE A 82 1.79 5.22 3.51
N PHE A 83 0.58 5.06 2.97
CA PHE A 83 -0.62 5.72 3.47
C PHE A 83 -1.65 4.67 3.87
N LEU A 84 -2.11 4.75 5.11
CA LEU A 84 -3.05 3.80 5.70
C LEU A 84 -4.27 4.57 6.22
N ALA A 85 -5.46 4.01 6.06
CA ALA A 85 -6.68 4.51 6.68
C ALA A 85 -7.06 3.60 7.85
N ASN A 86 -7.23 4.18 9.03
CA ASN A 86 -7.71 3.46 10.21
C ASN A 86 -9.23 3.35 10.16
N ILE A 87 -9.75 2.12 10.30
CA ILE A 87 -11.18 1.83 10.33
C ILE A 87 -11.60 1.65 11.78
N GLU A 88 -12.19 2.68 12.36
CA GLU A 88 -12.56 2.71 13.78
C GLU A 88 -13.43 1.51 14.17
N SER A 89 -14.39 1.13 13.33
CA SER A 89 -15.35 0.05 13.61
C SER A 89 -14.72 -1.33 13.73
N THR A 90 -13.58 -1.58 13.09
CA THR A 90 -12.90 -2.88 13.09
C THR A 90 -11.52 -2.85 13.73
N GLY A 91 -10.94 -1.67 13.95
CA GLY A 91 -9.56 -1.48 14.37
C GLY A 91 -8.52 -1.85 13.30
N LYS A 92 -8.97 -2.22 12.10
CA LYS A 92 -8.10 -2.57 10.96
C LYS A 92 -7.65 -1.33 10.20
N ARG A 93 -6.64 -1.50 9.37
CA ARG A 93 -6.13 -0.45 8.50
C ARG A 93 -6.26 -0.85 7.04
N LEU A 94 -6.76 0.05 6.20
CA LEU A 94 -6.77 -0.12 4.76
C LEU A 94 -5.56 0.56 4.12
N ILE A 95 -4.93 -0.10 3.16
CA ILE A 95 -3.82 0.46 2.40
C ILE A 95 -4.38 1.46 1.39
N ILE A 96 -4.09 2.75 1.57
CA ILE A 96 -4.44 3.81 0.62
C ILE A 96 -3.37 3.92 -0.47
N ASP A 97 -2.09 3.98 -0.09
CA ASP A 97 -0.95 3.84 -0.99
C ASP A 97 0.16 3.01 -0.35
N GLY A 98 0.97 2.37 -1.18
CA GLY A 98 2.07 1.51 -0.72
C GLY A 98 1.79 0.02 -0.84
N TYR A 99 0.67 -0.40 -1.43
CA TYR A 99 0.34 -1.82 -1.61
C TYR A 99 1.47 -2.61 -2.28
N GLN A 100 2.05 -2.07 -3.37
CA GLN A 100 3.15 -2.74 -4.07
C GLN A 100 4.35 -2.97 -3.15
N ARG A 101 4.66 -2.01 -2.28
CA ARG A 101 5.76 -2.07 -1.31
C ARG A 101 5.52 -3.12 -0.24
N ILE A 102 4.37 -3.05 0.44
CA ILE A 102 3.98 -4.00 1.49
C ILE A 102 3.92 -5.42 0.92
N ARG A 103 3.28 -5.60 -0.23
CA ARG A 103 3.16 -6.90 -0.88
C ARG A 103 4.50 -7.49 -1.29
N THR A 104 5.41 -6.67 -1.85
CA THR A 104 6.77 -7.12 -2.20
C THR A 104 7.53 -7.62 -0.98
N LEU A 105 7.45 -6.88 0.15
CA LEU A 105 8.10 -7.28 1.40
C LEU A 105 7.53 -8.59 1.93
N HIS A 106 6.22 -8.71 1.94
CA HIS A 106 5.54 -9.93 2.38
C HIS A 106 5.94 -11.13 1.51
N ASP A 107 5.85 -11.00 0.18
CA ASP A 107 6.18 -12.08 -0.75
C ASP A 107 7.66 -12.49 -0.65
N TYR A 108 8.59 -11.53 -0.44
CA TYR A 108 10.02 -11.84 -0.34
C TYR A 108 10.42 -12.43 1.01
N ILE A 109 9.90 -11.90 2.11
CA ILE A 109 10.36 -12.25 3.47
C ILE A 109 9.54 -13.38 4.08
N HIS A 110 8.22 -13.40 3.85
CA HIS A 110 7.28 -14.33 4.47
C HIS A 110 6.94 -15.49 3.55
N ASP A 111 6.38 -15.24 2.38
CA ASP A 111 5.95 -16.30 1.46
C ASP A 111 7.12 -16.99 0.73
N GLY A 112 8.17 -16.22 0.41
CA GLY A 112 9.28 -16.70 -0.42
C GLY A 112 8.89 -16.93 -1.88
N ILE A 113 7.69 -16.50 -2.31
CA ILE A 113 7.10 -16.77 -3.62
C ILE A 113 6.93 -15.47 -4.40
N TRP A 114 7.35 -15.46 -5.67
CA TRP A 114 7.09 -14.40 -6.62
C TRP A 114 5.74 -14.63 -7.30
N ARG A 115 4.77 -13.76 -7.04
CA ARG A 115 3.39 -13.89 -7.53
C ARG A 115 3.18 -13.65 -9.03
N GLY A 116 4.20 -13.24 -9.75
CA GLY A 116 4.10 -13.08 -11.20
C GLY A 116 4.03 -14.40 -11.95
N ASP A 117 4.65 -15.47 -11.40
CA ASP A 117 4.73 -16.81 -12.00
C ASP A 117 4.76 -17.94 -10.96
N ASP A 118 4.42 -17.63 -9.70
CA ASP A 118 4.44 -18.54 -8.55
C ASP A 118 5.79 -19.24 -8.31
N SER A 119 6.87 -18.68 -8.84
CA SER A 119 8.23 -19.17 -8.62
C SER A 119 8.80 -18.71 -7.28
N VAL A 120 9.90 -19.32 -6.85
CA VAL A 120 10.67 -18.85 -5.68
C VAL A 120 11.12 -17.40 -5.90
N PHE A 121 10.85 -16.54 -4.93
CA PHE A 121 11.24 -15.13 -5.04
C PHE A 121 12.75 -14.95 -4.80
N ARG A 122 13.50 -14.90 -5.89
CA ARG A 122 14.90 -14.52 -5.94
C ARG A 122 15.04 -13.10 -6.48
N LEU A 123 15.91 -12.28 -5.91
CA LEU A 123 16.29 -11.00 -6.51
C LEU A 123 16.86 -11.23 -7.91
N VAL A 124 16.54 -10.34 -8.85
CA VAL A 124 16.95 -10.57 -10.25
C VAL A 124 18.46 -10.72 -10.39
N ASP A 125 18.88 -11.65 -11.24
CA ASP A 125 20.28 -11.85 -11.60
C ASP A 125 20.67 -10.90 -12.73
N SER A 126 20.90 -9.65 -12.39
CA SER A 126 21.31 -8.65 -13.37
C SER A 126 22.16 -7.55 -12.72
N ASN A 127 22.84 -6.76 -13.55
CA ASN A 127 23.73 -5.68 -13.11
C ASN A 127 23.02 -4.53 -12.37
N VAL A 128 21.70 -4.51 -12.37
CA VAL A 128 20.92 -3.51 -11.62
C VAL A 128 20.83 -3.81 -10.13
N ILE A 129 21.26 -5.03 -9.70
CA ILE A 129 21.32 -5.45 -8.31
C ILE A 129 22.79 -5.71 -7.93
N ASN A 130 23.18 -5.27 -6.74
CA ASN A 130 24.51 -5.50 -6.20
C ASN A 130 24.84 -7.01 -6.18
N LYS A 131 26.06 -7.37 -6.58
CA LYS A 131 26.54 -8.77 -6.61
C LYS A 131 26.31 -9.51 -5.30
N ARG A 132 26.35 -8.81 -4.17
CA ARG A 132 26.13 -9.37 -2.83
C ARG A 132 24.74 -10.02 -2.67
N TRP A 133 23.71 -9.48 -3.32
CA TRP A 133 22.31 -9.92 -3.16
C TRP A 133 21.70 -10.51 -4.42
N ARG A 134 22.40 -10.44 -5.53
CA ARG A 134 21.94 -10.94 -6.83
C ARG A 134 21.57 -12.41 -6.75
N ASN A 135 20.44 -12.79 -7.34
CA ASN A 135 19.87 -14.14 -7.38
C ASN A 135 19.62 -14.79 -6.00
N LYS A 136 19.57 -14.02 -4.92
CA LYS A 136 19.30 -14.55 -3.57
C LYS A 136 17.84 -14.46 -3.18
N THR A 137 17.36 -15.51 -2.50
CA THR A 137 16.14 -15.49 -1.70
C THR A 137 16.42 -14.79 -0.37
N PHE A 138 15.35 -14.49 0.39
CA PHE A 138 15.50 -13.95 1.74
C PHE A 138 16.29 -14.90 2.66
N SER A 139 16.03 -16.23 2.57
CA SER A 139 16.71 -17.24 3.40
C SER A 139 18.22 -17.33 3.12
N GLU A 140 18.66 -17.00 1.90
CA GLU A 140 20.06 -17.03 1.47
C GLU A 140 20.82 -15.73 1.77
N LEU A 141 20.15 -14.68 2.28
CA LEU A 141 20.81 -13.47 2.76
C LEU A 141 21.63 -13.77 4.02
N SER A 142 22.67 -12.95 4.25
CA SER A 142 23.41 -13.00 5.53
C SER A 142 22.48 -12.62 6.70
N GLU A 143 22.76 -13.10 7.89
CA GLU A 143 21.98 -12.77 9.08
C GLU A 143 21.96 -11.25 9.36
N SER A 144 23.04 -10.55 9.04
CA SER A 144 23.10 -9.08 9.15
C SER A 144 22.16 -8.40 8.15
N ASP A 145 22.07 -8.91 6.89
CA ASP A 145 21.15 -8.36 5.88
C ASP A 145 19.70 -8.66 6.20
N LYS A 146 19.40 -9.89 6.65
CA LYS A 146 18.06 -10.26 7.14
C LYS A 146 17.58 -9.34 8.27
N ARG A 147 18.47 -9.08 9.24
CA ARG A 147 18.19 -8.21 10.37
C ARG A 147 17.99 -6.76 9.92
N ARG A 148 18.88 -6.27 9.03
CA ARG A 148 18.76 -4.93 8.46
C ARG A 148 17.42 -4.74 7.76
N LEU A 149 17.03 -5.68 6.90
CA LEU A 149 15.77 -5.61 6.15
C LEU A 149 14.55 -5.65 7.09
N LYS A 150 14.53 -6.55 8.07
CA LYS A 150 13.42 -6.67 9.02
C LYS A 150 13.27 -5.45 9.95
N ASN A 151 14.37 -4.80 10.30
CA ASN A 151 14.38 -3.65 11.21
C ASN A 151 14.35 -2.31 10.47
N TYR A 152 14.36 -2.31 9.12
CA TYR A 152 14.17 -1.09 8.36
C TYR A 152 12.80 -0.49 8.68
N THR A 153 12.73 0.81 8.95
CA THR A 153 11.46 1.51 9.21
C THR A 153 10.96 2.19 7.95
N ILE A 154 9.66 2.08 7.69
CA ILE A 154 8.99 2.77 6.60
C ILE A 154 8.06 3.80 7.21
N HIS A 155 8.21 5.07 6.82
CA HIS A 155 7.30 6.11 7.29
C HIS A 155 5.88 5.82 6.79
N ALA A 156 4.92 5.78 7.71
CA ALA A 156 3.50 5.60 7.44
C ALA A 156 2.75 6.86 7.87
N ILE A 157 1.87 7.35 7.00
CA ILE A 157 0.88 8.37 7.33
C ILE A 157 -0.45 7.65 7.51
N ILE A 158 -1.03 7.77 8.70
CA ILE A 158 -2.26 7.09 9.07
C ILE A 158 -3.37 8.13 9.14
N PHE A 159 -4.48 7.88 8.44
CA PHE A 159 -5.67 8.71 8.44
C PHE A 159 -6.79 8.02 9.22
N GLU A 160 -7.59 8.81 9.87
CA GLU A 160 -8.82 8.38 10.52
C GLU A 160 -9.91 9.38 10.25
N GLN A 161 -11.04 8.91 9.72
CA GLN A 161 -12.23 9.73 9.53
C GLN A 161 -13.13 9.56 10.76
N ARG A 162 -13.36 10.65 11.48
CA ARG A 162 -14.19 10.65 12.68
C ARG A 162 -15.66 10.88 12.40
N ARG A 163 -15.98 11.63 11.35
CA ARG A 163 -17.36 11.92 10.91
C ARG A 163 -17.40 12.30 9.43
N PRO A 164 -18.44 11.93 8.68
CA PRO A 164 -19.43 10.92 9.00
C PRO A 164 -18.79 9.53 9.11
N ALA A 165 -19.46 8.59 9.79
CA ALA A 165 -18.96 7.22 9.99
C ALA A 165 -19.08 6.36 8.71
N ASN A 166 -18.89 6.96 7.53
CA ASN A 166 -18.86 6.29 6.25
C ASN A 166 -17.47 6.44 5.61
N ASP A 167 -17.10 5.53 4.73
CA ASP A 167 -15.77 5.45 4.13
C ASP A 167 -15.57 6.44 2.97
N SER A 168 -16.46 7.41 2.76
CA SER A 168 -16.47 8.31 1.59
C SER A 168 -15.19 9.17 1.49
N ALA A 169 -14.70 9.68 2.61
CA ALA A 169 -13.46 10.48 2.61
C ALA A 169 -12.21 9.65 2.26
N MET A 170 -12.20 8.37 2.62
CA MET A 170 -11.07 7.48 2.29
C MET A 170 -10.92 7.28 0.78
N PHE A 171 -12.03 7.14 0.05
CA PHE A 171 -12.02 7.04 -1.41
C PHE A 171 -11.50 8.32 -2.05
N GLN A 172 -11.88 9.49 -1.54
CA GLN A 172 -11.39 10.78 -2.06
C GLN A 172 -9.91 11.02 -1.77
N ILE A 173 -9.43 10.64 -0.58
CA ILE A 173 -8.00 10.67 -0.26
C ILE A 173 -7.24 9.76 -1.22
N PHE A 174 -7.78 8.56 -1.47
CA PHE A 174 -7.21 7.61 -2.41
C PHE A 174 -7.10 8.19 -3.83
N GLU A 175 -8.13 8.84 -4.35
CA GLU A 175 -8.13 9.48 -5.66
C GLU A 175 -7.13 10.64 -5.78
N ARG A 176 -6.88 11.37 -4.67
CA ARG A 176 -5.96 12.50 -4.66
C ARG A 176 -4.49 12.11 -4.46
N ILE A 177 -4.21 10.97 -3.87
CA ILE A 177 -2.84 10.48 -3.60
C ILE A 177 -2.31 9.64 -4.77
N ASN A 178 -3.18 8.95 -5.52
CA ASN A 178 -2.84 8.13 -6.68
C ASN A 178 -3.12 8.85 -7.99
#